data_4684f9873315f6625231fe81609f5a47
#
_entry.id   4684f9873315f6625231fe81609f5a47
#
_cell.length_a   1.000
_cell.length_b   1.000
_cell.length_c   1.000
_cell.angle_alpha   90.00
_cell.angle_beta   90.00
_cell.angle_gamma   90.00
#
_symmetry.space_group_name_H-M   'P 1'
#
loop_
_entity.id
_entity.type
_entity.pdbx_description
1 polymer ?
#
loop_
_entity_poly.entity_id
_entity_poly.type
_entity_poly.pdbx_seq_one_letter_code
_entity_poly.pdbx_strand_id
1 'polypeptide(L)'
;MTNSTYTPSVHLFVDMDGTLVTWKQAACFEELLQENYFRDLPPYKEVVDAINWLNSTYPEIDVHILSAYMPENPYSVNEKNEWLDTYLPAIPKANRIFVPCGISKAEAAAKAIGESTINSSCILLGDYSVNLHDWKENGGGCIKLRNGINGNGGTWRGHSVSRFATCLEIANNIWKNIKEISGAKDYSREE
;
A
#
# COMPACT_ATOMS: atom_id res chain seq x y z
N MET A 1 16.60 15.50 27.54
CA MET A 1 15.87 14.54 26.70
C MET A 1 16.03 15.01 25.27
N THR A 2 16.98 14.46 24.53
CA THR A 2 17.17 14.80 23.12
C THR A 2 16.05 14.09 22.34
N ASN A 3 15.08 14.85 21.82
CA ASN A 3 14.16 14.35 20.80
C ASN A 3 15.03 14.03 19.57
N SER A 4 15.50 12.80 19.47
CA SER A 4 15.99 12.27 18.21
C SER A 4 14.77 12.19 17.28
N THR A 5 14.63 13.14 16.38
CA THR A 5 13.68 13.05 15.27
C THR A 5 14.20 11.96 14.34
N TYR A 6 13.71 10.75 14.57
CA TYR A 6 14.03 9.64 13.70
C TYR A 6 13.40 9.93 12.32
N THR A 7 14.24 9.99 11.30
CA THR A 7 13.76 10.15 9.92
C THR A 7 13.57 8.77 9.34
N PRO A 8 12.36 8.40 8.89
CA PRO A 8 12.12 7.12 8.24
C PRO A 8 13.09 6.90 7.09
N SER A 9 13.60 5.68 6.96
CA SER A 9 14.54 5.31 5.90
C SER A 9 13.85 4.68 4.69
N VAL A 10 12.58 4.30 4.85
CA VAL A 10 11.76 3.64 3.83
C VAL A 10 10.34 4.20 3.83
N HIS A 11 9.82 4.48 2.64
CA HIS A 11 8.42 4.81 2.41
C HIS A 11 7.71 3.58 1.83
N LEU A 12 6.77 3.00 2.60
CA LEU A 12 5.94 1.88 2.17
C LEU A 12 4.60 2.41 1.67
N PHE A 13 4.40 2.40 0.36
CA PHE A 13 3.15 2.75 -0.28
C PHE A 13 2.29 1.50 -0.43
N VAL A 14 1.10 1.51 0.16
CA VAL A 14 0.18 0.37 0.16
C VAL A 14 -1.01 0.70 -0.74
N ASP A 15 -1.24 -0.12 -1.75
CA ASP A 15 -2.46 -0.03 -2.58
C ASP A 15 -3.68 -0.46 -1.76
N MET A 16 -4.86 -0.03 -2.15
CA MET A 16 -6.08 -0.32 -1.40
C MET A 16 -6.89 -1.45 -2.06
N ASP A 17 -7.36 -1.25 -3.28
CA ASP A 17 -8.27 -2.17 -3.97
C ASP A 17 -7.55 -3.48 -4.34
N GLY A 18 -8.07 -4.62 -3.88
CA GLY A 18 -7.43 -5.93 -4.06
C GLY A 18 -6.18 -6.16 -3.18
N THR A 19 -5.76 -5.16 -2.39
CA THR A 19 -4.61 -5.24 -1.49
C THR A 19 -5.02 -5.17 -0.02
N LEU A 20 -5.68 -4.12 0.40
CA LEU A 20 -6.24 -3.97 1.75
C LEU A 20 -7.69 -4.43 1.83
N VAL A 21 -8.46 -4.16 0.77
CA VAL A 21 -9.87 -4.51 0.65
C VAL A 21 -10.04 -5.64 -0.34
N THR A 22 -11.07 -6.45 -0.11
CA THR A 22 -11.48 -7.51 -1.03
C THR A 22 -11.89 -6.89 -2.37
N TRP A 23 -11.29 -7.36 -3.46
CA TRP A 23 -11.73 -6.96 -4.79
C TRP A 23 -13.12 -7.51 -5.06
N LYS A 24 -14.05 -6.62 -5.37
CA LYS A 24 -15.39 -6.98 -5.86
C LYS A 24 -15.45 -6.63 -7.34
N GLN A 25 -15.64 -7.63 -8.19
CA GLN A 25 -15.88 -7.36 -9.60
C GLN A 25 -17.28 -6.76 -9.75
N ALA A 26 -17.35 -5.50 -10.21
CA ALA A 26 -18.62 -4.86 -10.52
C ALA A 26 -19.26 -5.53 -11.74
N ALA A 27 -20.58 -5.70 -11.72
CA ALA A 27 -21.34 -6.24 -12.83
C ALA A 27 -21.43 -5.26 -14.01
N CYS A 28 -21.40 -3.96 -13.72
CA CYS A 28 -21.40 -2.87 -14.70
C CYS A 28 -20.68 -1.65 -14.11
N PHE A 29 -20.41 -0.65 -14.96
CA PHE A 29 -19.73 0.59 -14.54
C PHE A 29 -20.52 1.37 -13.50
N GLU A 30 -21.84 1.41 -13.64
CA GLU A 30 -22.75 2.15 -12.75
C GLU A 30 -22.71 1.61 -11.31
N GLU A 31 -22.39 0.33 -11.09
CA GLU A 31 -22.20 -0.23 -9.75
C GLU A 31 -21.02 0.43 -9.04
N LEU A 32 -19.94 0.73 -9.76
CA LEU A 32 -18.77 1.41 -9.21
C LEU A 32 -19.06 2.87 -8.83
N LEU A 33 -20.12 3.46 -9.32
CA LEU A 33 -20.53 4.84 -9.04
C LEU A 33 -21.53 4.96 -7.88
N GLN A 34 -21.98 3.82 -7.33
CA GLN A 34 -22.94 3.83 -6.23
C GLN A 34 -22.31 4.33 -4.93
N GLU A 35 -23.10 5.05 -4.16
CA GLU A 35 -22.77 5.44 -2.79
C GLU A 35 -22.54 4.18 -1.92
N ASN A 36 -21.55 4.23 -1.07
CA ASN A 36 -21.13 3.17 -0.16
C ASN A 36 -20.40 1.99 -0.81
N TYR A 37 -20.18 2.01 -2.14
CA TYR A 37 -19.49 0.91 -2.81
C TYR A 37 -18.10 0.64 -2.21
N PHE A 38 -17.27 1.69 -2.03
CA PHE A 38 -15.91 1.53 -1.49
C PHE A 38 -15.89 1.45 0.05
N ARG A 39 -16.82 2.13 0.74
CA ARG A 39 -16.90 2.09 2.20
C ARG A 39 -17.19 0.70 2.74
N ASP A 40 -18.07 -0.04 2.06
CA ASP A 40 -18.59 -1.32 2.54
C ASP A 40 -17.75 -2.52 2.06
N LEU A 41 -16.61 -2.31 1.38
CA LEU A 41 -15.72 -3.39 0.95
C LEU A 41 -15.09 -4.09 2.16
N PRO A 42 -15.20 -5.42 2.25
CA PRO A 42 -14.60 -6.18 3.35
C PRO A 42 -13.07 -6.08 3.35
N PRO A 43 -12.42 -5.91 4.52
CA PRO A 43 -10.96 -5.91 4.62
C PRO A 43 -10.39 -7.31 4.37
N TYR A 44 -9.18 -7.37 3.82
CA TYR A 44 -8.29 -8.52 4.01
C TYR A 44 -7.67 -8.42 5.39
N LYS A 45 -8.38 -8.93 6.40
CA LYS A 45 -8.06 -8.72 7.81
C LYS A 45 -6.61 -8.97 8.16
N GLU A 46 -6.03 -10.10 7.73
CA GLU A 46 -4.64 -10.44 8.04
C GLU A 46 -3.63 -9.45 7.42
N VAL A 47 -3.96 -8.88 6.25
CA VAL A 47 -3.12 -7.87 5.60
C VAL A 47 -3.24 -6.54 6.34
N VAL A 48 -4.45 -6.11 6.69
CA VAL A 48 -4.70 -4.88 7.45
C VAL A 48 -4.00 -4.92 8.80
N ASP A 49 -4.12 -6.03 9.53
CA ASP A 49 -3.45 -6.24 10.81
C ASP A 49 -1.92 -6.22 10.65
N ALA A 50 -1.39 -6.79 9.55
CA ALA A 50 0.03 -6.77 9.26
C ALA A 50 0.56 -5.33 8.99
N ILE A 51 -0.22 -4.51 8.28
CA ILE A 51 0.15 -3.10 8.03
C ILE A 51 0.09 -2.29 9.34
N ASN A 52 -0.94 -2.49 10.18
CA ASN A 52 -1.01 -1.87 11.51
C ASN A 52 0.20 -2.25 12.38
N TRP A 53 0.57 -3.54 12.36
CA TRP A 53 1.71 -4.04 13.11
C TRP A 53 3.03 -3.44 12.60
N LEU A 54 3.27 -3.40 11.29
CA LEU A 54 4.46 -2.78 10.70
C LEU A 54 4.56 -1.31 11.07
N ASN A 55 3.48 -0.55 10.93
CA ASN A 55 3.43 0.88 11.23
C ASN A 55 3.70 1.18 12.72
N SER A 56 3.35 0.26 13.63
CA SER A 56 3.57 0.45 15.07
C SER A 56 4.93 -0.07 15.56
N THR A 57 5.55 -0.99 14.84
CA THR A 57 6.73 -1.73 15.29
C THR A 57 8.03 -1.17 14.70
N TYR A 58 8.00 -0.72 13.45
CA TYR A 58 9.20 -0.26 12.74
C TYR A 58 9.14 1.24 12.45
N PRO A 59 9.78 2.08 13.28
CA PRO A 59 9.84 3.53 13.04
C PRO A 59 10.63 3.89 11.76
N GLU A 60 11.39 2.94 11.21
CA GLU A 60 12.09 3.07 9.94
C GLU A 60 11.14 3.14 8.74
N ILE A 61 9.89 2.68 8.89
CA ILE A 61 8.91 2.62 7.83
C ILE A 61 7.90 3.76 7.99
N ASP A 62 7.84 4.63 7.00
CA ASP A 62 6.74 5.58 6.85
C ASP A 62 5.68 4.96 5.93
N VAL A 63 4.52 4.61 6.50
CA VAL A 63 3.43 3.95 5.78
C VAL A 63 2.52 4.99 5.12
N HIS A 64 2.34 4.84 3.82
CA HIS A 64 1.42 5.63 3.00
C HIS A 64 0.38 4.73 2.34
N ILE A 65 -0.84 5.23 2.20
CA ILE A 65 -1.87 4.61 1.35
C ILE A 65 -1.82 5.30 -0.01
N LEU A 66 -1.79 4.52 -1.09
CA LEU A 66 -1.74 5.04 -2.46
C LEU A 66 -2.76 4.33 -3.34
N SER A 67 -3.94 4.92 -3.45
CA SER A 67 -5.07 4.30 -4.14
C SER A 67 -5.56 5.13 -5.32
N ALA A 68 -5.93 4.45 -6.41
CA ALA A 68 -6.61 5.10 -7.52
C ALA A 68 -8.09 5.33 -7.20
N TYR A 69 -8.67 6.37 -7.80
CA TYR A 69 -10.10 6.63 -7.78
C TYR A 69 -10.62 7.02 -9.16
N MET A 70 -11.91 6.82 -9.37
CA MET A 70 -12.59 7.22 -10.61
C MET A 70 -13.15 8.64 -10.41
N PRO A 71 -12.75 9.62 -11.26
CA PRO A 71 -13.22 11.00 -11.14
C PRO A 71 -14.75 11.12 -11.27
N GLU A 72 -15.38 10.19 -11.97
CA GLU A 72 -16.83 10.12 -12.16
C GLU A 72 -17.59 9.71 -10.89
N ASN A 73 -16.91 9.07 -9.93
CA ASN A 73 -17.52 8.70 -8.66
C ASN A 73 -17.26 9.78 -7.60
N PRO A 74 -18.28 10.58 -7.21
CA PRO A 74 -18.11 11.65 -6.23
C PRO A 74 -17.89 11.15 -4.79
N TYR A 75 -18.16 9.88 -4.52
CA TYR A 75 -18.09 9.28 -3.17
C TYR A 75 -16.76 8.62 -2.88
N SER A 76 -16.06 8.10 -3.92
CA SER A 76 -14.96 7.14 -3.78
C SER A 76 -13.84 7.59 -2.84
N VAL A 77 -13.38 8.84 -2.92
CA VAL A 77 -12.29 9.34 -2.07
C VAL A 77 -12.75 9.48 -0.60
N ASN A 78 -13.96 9.97 -0.37
CA ASN A 78 -14.51 10.09 0.97
C ASN A 78 -14.72 8.71 1.61
N GLU A 79 -15.32 7.80 0.89
CA GLU A 79 -15.60 6.43 1.35
C GLU A 79 -14.32 5.64 1.65
N LYS A 80 -13.29 5.78 0.80
CA LYS A 80 -11.97 5.20 1.08
C LYS A 80 -11.35 5.78 2.34
N ASN A 81 -11.51 7.09 2.60
CA ASN A 81 -11.06 7.69 3.87
C ASN A 81 -11.83 7.18 5.08
N GLU A 82 -13.15 7.03 5.00
CA GLU A 82 -13.98 6.48 6.08
C GLU A 82 -13.59 5.02 6.37
N TRP A 83 -13.33 4.24 5.33
CA TRP A 83 -12.80 2.88 5.46
C TRP A 83 -11.44 2.87 6.19
N LEU A 84 -10.52 3.76 5.79
CA LEU A 84 -9.19 3.89 6.42
C LEU A 84 -9.28 4.40 7.86
N ASP A 85 -10.22 5.29 8.19
CA ASP A 85 -10.48 5.75 9.56
C ASP A 85 -10.95 4.58 10.45
N THR A 86 -11.62 3.58 9.87
CA THR A 86 -12.09 2.39 10.58
C THR A 86 -10.99 1.35 10.79
N TYR A 87 -10.22 1.05 9.76
CA TYR A 87 -9.32 -0.12 9.74
C TYR A 87 -7.84 0.21 9.92
N LEU A 88 -7.41 1.42 9.55
CA LEU A 88 -6.03 1.90 9.64
C LEU A 88 -5.97 3.32 10.24
N PRO A 89 -6.59 3.55 11.42
CA PRO A 89 -6.73 4.90 12.00
C PRO A 89 -5.39 5.55 12.36
N ALA A 90 -4.34 4.75 12.59
CA ALA A 90 -3.01 5.24 12.92
C ALA A 90 -2.28 5.86 11.72
N ILE A 91 -2.73 5.62 10.48
CA ILE A 91 -2.13 6.23 9.30
C ILE A 91 -2.73 7.64 9.10
N PRO A 92 -1.90 8.70 9.22
CA PRO A 92 -2.37 10.08 9.12
C PRO A 92 -3.03 10.37 7.77
N LYS A 93 -4.00 11.31 7.74
CA LYS A 93 -4.63 11.73 6.48
C LYS A 93 -3.63 12.30 5.46
N ALA A 94 -2.55 12.91 5.93
CA ALA A 94 -1.47 13.40 5.07
C ALA A 94 -0.74 12.27 4.30
N ASN A 95 -0.75 11.06 4.83
CA ASN A 95 -0.14 9.88 4.22
C ASN A 95 -1.14 9.08 3.33
N ARG A 96 -2.34 9.61 3.09
CA ARG A 96 -3.37 8.97 2.25
C ARG A 96 -3.45 9.68 0.90
N ILE A 97 -2.91 9.05 -0.11
CA ILE A 97 -2.73 9.61 -1.46
C ILE A 97 -3.76 8.97 -2.39
N PHE A 98 -4.64 9.79 -2.94
CA PHE A 98 -5.62 9.35 -3.91
C PHE A 98 -5.33 9.99 -5.26
N VAL A 99 -5.23 9.16 -6.30
CA VAL A 99 -4.91 9.58 -7.66
C VAL A 99 -6.03 9.21 -8.63
N PRO A 100 -6.36 10.05 -9.62
CA PRO A 100 -7.30 9.64 -10.66
C PRO A 100 -6.82 8.38 -11.37
N CYS A 101 -7.74 7.50 -11.77
CA CYS A 101 -7.41 6.34 -12.60
C CYS A 101 -6.65 6.77 -13.86
N GLY A 102 -5.57 6.06 -14.20
CA GLY A 102 -4.72 6.36 -15.35
C GLY A 102 -3.57 7.33 -15.09
N ILE A 103 -3.49 7.93 -13.91
CA ILE A 103 -2.34 8.74 -13.49
C ILE A 103 -1.28 7.85 -12.85
N SER A 104 0.01 8.13 -13.14
CA SER A 104 1.14 7.40 -12.55
C SER A 104 1.13 7.52 -11.02
N LYS A 105 1.10 6.36 -10.36
CA LYS A 105 1.25 6.28 -8.90
C LYS A 105 2.64 6.73 -8.44
N ALA A 106 3.67 6.51 -9.25
CA ALA A 106 5.05 6.87 -8.94
C ALA A 106 5.24 8.40 -8.84
N GLU A 107 4.68 9.15 -9.80
CA GLU A 107 4.73 10.63 -9.76
C GLU A 107 3.98 11.19 -8.54
N ALA A 108 2.80 10.65 -8.25
CA ALA A 108 2.01 11.10 -7.09
C ALA A 108 2.72 10.81 -5.77
N ALA A 109 3.37 9.66 -5.65
CA ALA A 109 4.14 9.28 -4.48
C ALA A 109 5.36 10.19 -4.28
N ALA A 110 6.15 10.42 -5.32
CA ALA A 110 7.31 11.33 -5.27
C ALA A 110 6.89 12.71 -4.77
N LYS A 111 5.83 13.27 -5.35
CA LYS A 111 5.28 14.57 -4.94
C LYS A 111 4.84 14.57 -3.46
N ALA A 112 4.21 13.49 -2.99
CA ALA A 112 3.70 13.41 -1.62
C ALA A 112 4.82 13.41 -0.56
N ILE A 113 5.98 12.84 -0.88
CA ILE A 113 7.16 12.82 0.00
C ILE A 113 8.13 14.00 -0.26
N GLY A 114 7.77 14.92 -1.15
CA GLY A 114 8.59 16.10 -1.46
C GLY A 114 9.78 15.86 -2.37
N GLU A 115 9.77 14.74 -3.10
CA GLU A 115 10.85 14.33 -4.01
C GLU A 115 10.45 14.55 -5.47
N SER A 116 11.44 14.63 -6.35
CA SER A 116 11.22 14.73 -7.79
C SER A 116 10.91 13.39 -8.46
N THR A 117 11.45 12.31 -7.89
CA THR A 117 11.30 10.93 -8.37
C THR A 117 11.32 9.96 -7.20
N ILE A 118 10.73 8.79 -7.36
CA ILE A 118 10.88 7.69 -6.41
C ILE A 118 12.22 6.97 -6.59
N ASN A 119 12.63 6.20 -5.59
CA ASN A 119 13.86 5.40 -5.58
C ASN A 119 13.63 4.05 -4.86
N SER A 120 14.69 3.26 -4.66
CA SER A 120 14.62 1.95 -4.02
C SER A 120 14.12 1.95 -2.56
N SER A 121 14.12 3.11 -1.90
CA SER A 121 13.52 3.27 -0.56
C SER A 121 12.00 3.53 -0.62
N CYS A 122 11.44 3.77 -1.81
CA CYS A 122 10.01 3.90 -2.04
C CYS A 122 9.47 2.55 -2.52
N ILE A 123 8.73 1.85 -1.68
CA ILE A 123 8.28 0.48 -1.96
C ILE A 123 6.78 0.44 -2.13
N LEU A 124 6.30 -0.07 -3.27
CA LEU A 124 4.88 -0.33 -3.51
C LEU A 124 4.50 -1.75 -3.12
N LEU A 125 3.57 -1.90 -2.19
CA LEU A 125 2.83 -3.13 -1.93
C LEU A 125 1.49 -3.06 -2.66
N GLY A 126 1.28 -3.95 -3.62
CA GLY A 126 0.05 -3.96 -4.42
C GLY A 126 -0.20 -5.31 -5.07
N ASP A 127 -1.43 -5.54 -5.56
CA ASP A 127 -1.82 -6.78 -6.21
C ASP A 127 -1.81 -6.69 -7.76
N TYR A 128 -1.84 -5.48 -8.33
CA TYR A 128 -1.95 -5.29 -9.77
C TYR A 128 -0.59 -5.16 -10.44
N SER A 129 -0.24 -6.15 -11.31
CA SER A 129 1.09 -6.25 -11.91
C SER A 129 1.47 -5.03 -12.76
N VAL A 130 0.50 -4.37 -13.43
CA VAL A 130 0.78 -3.18 -14.25
C VAL A 130 1.33 -2.05 -13.39
N ASN A 131 0.71 -1.78 -12.23
CA ASN A 131 1.19 -0.76 -11.30
C ASN A 131 2.60 -1.08 -10.78
N LEU A 132 2.90 -2.38 -10.51
CA LEU A 132 4.21 -2.80 -10.04
C LEU A 132 5.30 -2.65 -11.12
N HIS A 133 4.97 -2.91 -12.39
CA HIS A 133 5.91 -2.70 -13.50
C HIS A 133 6.20 -1.22 -13.69
N ASP A 134 5.16 -0.36 -13.76
CA ASP A 134 5.32 1.10 -13.84
C ASP A 134 6.16 1.64 -12.68
N TRP A 135 5.85 1.23 -11.45
CA TRP A 135 6.60 1.65 -10.26
C TRP A 135 8.08 1.27 -10.33
N LYS A 136 8.38 0.05 -10.77
CA LYS A 136 9.75 -0.44 -10.91
C LYS A 136 10.51 0.30 -12.02
N GLU A 137 9.86 0.59 -13.14
CA GLU A 137 10.44 1.37 -14.24
C GLU A 137 10.79 2.80 -13.81
N ASN A 138 10.05 3.35 -12.84
CA ASN A 138 10.33 4.65 -12.22
C ASN A 138 11.37 4.57 -11.07
N GLY A 139 12.03 3.44 -10.84
CA GLY A 139 13.12 3.28 -9.88
C GLY A 139 12.73 2.82 -8.48
N GLY A 140 11.44 2.60 -8.21
CA GLY A 140 10.94 2.14 -6.92
C GLY A 140 11.07 0.63 -6.69
N GLY A 141 10.99 0.22 -5.43
CA GLY A 141 10.89 -1.17 -5.01
C GLY A 141 9.44 -1.68 -5.06
N CYS A 142 9.25 -2.99 -5.24
CA CYS A 142 7.91 -3.56 -5.37
C CYS A 142 7.77 -4.87 -4.62
N ILE A 143 6.62 -5.03 -3.97
CA ILE A 143 6.18 -6.28 -3.34
C ILE A 143 4.77 -6.60 -3.84
N LYS A 144 4.59 -7.73 -4.51
CA LYS A 144 3.27 -8.18 -4.96
C LYS A 144 2.50 -8.84 -3.82
N LEU A 145 1.28 -8.38 -3.54
CA LEU A 145 0.32 -9.15 -2.76
C LEU A 145 -0.35 -10.20 -3.66
N ARG A 146 -0.12 -11.47 -3.38
CA ARG A 146 -0.81 -12.58 -4.05
C ARG A 146 -2.14 -12.84 -3.33
N ASN A 147 -3.21 -12.37 -3.92
CA ASN A 147 -4.58 -12.45 -3.37
C ASN A 147 -5.47 -13.52 -4.02
N GLY A 148 -4.97 -14.21 -5.06
CA GLY A 148 -5.70 -15.24 -5.79
C GLY A 148 -6.56 -14.73 -6.95
N ILE A 149 -6.74 -13.41 -7.11
CA ILE A 149 -7.60 -12.83 -8.14
C ILE A 149 -7.02 -13.05 -9.56
N ASN A 150 -5.70 -12.87 -9.70
CA ASN A 150 -4.98 -12.96 -10.96
C ASN A 150 -4.19 -14.29 -11.10
N GLY A 151 -4.74 -15.38 -10.61
CA GLY A 151 -4.11 -16.69 -10.62
C GLY A 151 -2.77 -16.68 -9.87
N ASN A 152 -1.70 -17.16 -10.50
CA ASN A 152 -0.35 -17.26 -9.90
C ASN A 152 0.43 -15.92 -9.85
N GLY A 153 -0.25 -14.78 -9.72
CA GLY A 153 0.38 -13.48 -9.56
C GLY A 153 0.54 -12.67 -10.86
N GLY A 154 -0.21 -13.01 -11.90
CA GLY A 154 -0.17 -12.31 -13.20
C GLY A 154 1.22 -12.36 -13.84
N THR A 155 1.70 -11.23 -14.37
CA THR A 155 3.01 -11.11 -15.06
C THR A 155 4.17 -10.77 -14.13
N TRP A 156 3.92 -10.45 -12.86
CA TRP A 156 4.97 -10.10 -11.90
C TRP A 156 5.84 -11.30 -11.52
N ARG A 157 7.17 -11.13 -11.49
CA ARG A 157 8.15 -12.17 -11.14
C ARG A 157 9.13 -11.74 -10.04
N GLY A 158 8.88 -10.58 -9.39
CA GLY A 158 9.70 -10.07 -8.29
C GLY A 158 9.22 -10.53 -6.91
N HIS A 159 9.61 -9.76 -5.88
CA HIS A 159 9.21 -10.00 -4.48
C HIS A 159 7.69 -10.10 -4.33
N SER A 160 7.24 -11.00 -3.47
CA SER A 160 5.81 -11.19 -3.23
C SER A 160 5.53 -11.72 -1.83
N VAL A 161 4.31 -11.43 -1.35
CA VAL A 161 3.74 -12.00 -0.12
C VAL A 161 2.37 -12.58 -0.39
N SER A 162 1.93 -13.55 0.41
CA SER A 162 0.62 -14.18 0.24
C SER A 162 -0.37 -13.61 1.26
N ARG A 163 -1.55 -13.16 0.83
CA ARG A 163 -2.61 -12.73 1.75
C ARG A 163 -3.19 -13.85 2.60
N PHE A 164 -2.92 -15.10 2.23
CA PHE A 164 -3.44 -16.29 2.91
C PHE A 164 -2.57 -16.76 4.09
N ALA A 165 -1.46 -16.06 4.34
CA ALA A 165 -0.61 -16.26 5.51
C ALA A 165 -1.21 -15.54 6.74
N THR A 166 -0.70 -15.85 7.92
CA THR A 166 -1.06 -15.12 9.14
C THR A 166 -0.54 -13.68 9.12
N CYS A 167 -1.14 -12.79 9.91
CA CYS A 167 -0.72 -11.41 10.08
C CYS A 167 0.80 -11.28 10.30
N LEU A 168 1.36 -12.02 11.26
CA LEU A 168 2.80 -11.95 11.56
C LEU A 168 3.68 -12.48 10.43
N GLU A 169 3.26 -13.53 9.73
CA GLU A 169 3.98 -14.02 8.55
C GLU A 169 3.95 -13.00 7.42
N ILE A 170 2.81 -12.35 7.17
CA ILE A 170 2.69 -11.29 6.17
C ILE A 170 3.63 -10.13 6.54
N ALA A 171 3.55 -9.64 7.77
CA ALA A 171 4.37 -8.52 8.24
C ALA A 171 5.87 -8.82 8.16
N ASN A 172 6.29 -9.98 8.66
CA ASN A 172 7.71 -10.42 8.61
C ASN A 172 8.20 -10.58 7.17
N ASN A 173 7.37 -11.12 6.27
CA ASN A 173 7.75 -11.26 4.87
C ASN A 173 7.80 -9.90 4.15
N ILE A 174 6.90 -8.96 4.45
CA ILE A 174 6.97 -7.59 3.94
C ILE A 174 8.28 -6.95 4.42
N TRP A 175 8.58 -6.99 5.72
CA TRP A 175 9.81 -6.40 6.27
C TRP A 175 11.08 -7.02 5.69
N LYS A 176 11.11 -8.34 5.54
CA LYS A 176 12.22 -9.03 4.88
C LYS A 176 12.44 -8.51 3.45
N ASN A 177 11.37 -8.43 2.65
CA ASN A 177 11.44 -7.93 1.28
C ASN A 177 11.87 -6.46 1.24
N ILE A 178 11.41 -5.62 2.17
CA ILE A 178 11.83 -4.22 2.30
C ILE A 178 13.34 -4.15 2.48
N LYS A 179 13.91 -4.90 3.42
CA LYS A 179 15.36 -4.93 3.68
C LYS A 179 16.17 -5.38 2.45
N GLU A 180 15.68 -6.41 1.74
CA GLU A 180 16.33 -6.93 0.54
C GLU A 180 16.32 -5.91 -0.61
N ILE A 181 15.26 -5.12 -0.74
CA ILE A 181 15.09 -4.13 -1.81
C ILE A 181 15.85 -2.84 -1.52
N SER A 182 15.68 -2.28 -0.32
CA SER A 182 16.20 -0.94 0.03
C SER A 182 17.57 -0.96 0.69
N GLY A 183 18.02 -2.12 1.19
CA GLY A 183 19.21 -2.22 2.05
C GLY A 183 19.02 -1.65 3.45
N ALA A 184 17.77 -1.42 3.89
CA ALA A 184 17.44 -0.88 5.22
C ALA A 184 17.99 -1.77 6.34
N LYS A 185 18.54 -1.13 7.39
CA LYS A 185 19.03 -1.82 8.58
C LYS A 185 17.90 -2.02 9.58
N ASP A 186 17.97 -3.10 10.32
CA ASP A 186 17.03 -3.43 11.39
C ASP A 186 17.56 -2.87 12.72
N TYR A 187 16.96 -1.81 13.20
CA TYR A 187 17.33 -1.17 14.48
C TYR A 187 16.46 -1.67 15.65
N SER A 188 15.44 -2.50 15.39
CA SER A 188 14.51 -3.00 16.42
C SER A 188 15.12 -4.06 17.37
N ARG A 189 16.39 -4.45 17.18
CA ARG A 189 17.07 -5.53 17.95
C ARG A 189 18.24 -5.06 18.80
N GLU A 190 18.44 -3.75 18.97
CA GLU A 190 19.54 -3.21 19.78
C GLU A 190 19.10 -2.77 21.19
N GLU A 191 18.12 -3.47 21.80
CA GLU A 191 17.80 -3.35 23.23
C GLU A 191 18.01 -4.68 23.97
#